data_814159b48b9fd351b6297be545c8ba7c
#
_entry.id   814159b48b9fd351b6297be545c8ba7c
#
_cell.length_a   1.000
_cell.length_b   1.000
_cell.length_c   1.000
_cell.angle_alpha   90.00
_cell.angle_beta   90.00
_cell.angle_gamma   90.00
#
_symmetry.space_group_name_H-M   'P 1'
#
loop_
_entity.id
_entity.type
_entity.pdbx_description
1 polymer ?
#
loop_
_entity_poly.entity_id
_entity_poly.type
_entity_poly.pdbx_seq_one_letter_code
_entity_poly.pdbx_strand_id
1 'polypeptide(L)'
;MRQASKMTGALSAALLMIAPTLLSAQVAAEGPGTATVRVTPDNFKRAESDYNFKKKVDAGMFGKFGHDRTPASIDKQMVVRINRDTLFSWGVFDLSQPVTIVKPDTGKRFQSMLVVNEDHYIKLIAYDPGEYVLTQEKIGTRYVQVAFRTFVDPSSPDDLKAANAIQDRILAKQSSVGSFETPHWDDPTRETVAKGLKLMGSTLPDSKRMFGDVGDVDTVRHLIGTAAGFGGNPETDAVYVNVFPKLNDGNTAYVLKVKNVPVDGFWSVSVYNGDGYFEENAANAYSFNNVTAKKDSDGSITIHFGGDPQQSNYIAITKGWNYTARLYRPRKEILDGSWKFPEAQPVR
;
A
#
# COMPACT_ATOMS: atom_id res chain seq x y z
N MET A 1 -88.77 -29.14 18.22
CA MET A 1 -89.22 -28.17 17.16
C MET A 1 -88.02 -27.30 16.76
N ARG A 2 -87.85 -27.17 15.47
CA ARG A 2 -86.89 -26.34 14.71
C ARG A 2 -85.53 -26.95 14.49
N GLN A 3 -85.39 -27.42 13.28
CA GLN A 3 -84.14 -27.77 12.58
C GLN A 3 -83.21 -26.58 12.40
N ALA A 4 -81.94 -26.83 12.49
CA ALA A 4 -80.88 -25.92 12.04
C ALA A 4 -80.04 -26.63 10.97
N SER A 5 -80.10 -26.06 9.78
CA SER A 5 -79.46 -26.48 8.57
C SER A 5 -77.95 -26.32 8.64
N LYS A 6 -77.23 -27.34 8.22
CA LYS A 6 -75.80 -27.29 7.99
C LYS A 6 -75.57 -26.75 6.58
N MET A 7 -74.83 -25.59 6.48
CA MET A 7 -74.25 -25.15 5.21
C MET A 7 -72.72 -25.44 5.29
N THR A 8 -72.32 -26.36 4.44
CA THR A 8 -70.92 -26.63 4.08
C THR A 8 -70.47 -25.64 3.05
N GLY A 9 -69.59 -24.72 3.40
CA GLY A 9 -68.90 -23.83 2.48
C GLY A 9 -67.54 -24.43 2.07
N ALA A 10 -67.39 -24.79 0.82
CA ALA A 10 -66.12 -25.21 0.25
C ALA A 10 -65.26 -23.96 -0.03
N LEU A 11 -64.09 -23.86 0.63
CA LEU A 11 -63.03 -22.89 0.27
C LEU A 11 -62.21 -23.44 -0.87
N SER A 12 -62.38 -22.88 -2.07
CA SER A 12 -61.43 -23.11 -3.19
C SER A 12 -60.20 -22.24 -3.01
N ALA A 13 -59.08 -22.85 -2.70
CA ALA A 13 -57.78 -22.19 -2.72
C ALA A 13 -57.30 -22.07 -4.16
N ALA A 14 -57.30 -20.85 -4.70
CA ALA A 14 -56.67 -20.54 -5.98
C ALA A 14 -55.17 -20.40 -5.77
N LEU A 15 -54.37 -21.36 -6.26
CA LEU A 15 -52.93 -21.34 -6.30
C LEU A 15 -52.49 -20.42 -7.43
N LEU A 16 -52.06 -19.19 -7.14
CA LEU A 16 -51.46 -18.30 -8.13
C LEU A 16 -50.03 -18.79 -8.41
N MET A 17 -49.79 -19.46 -9.53
CA MET A 17 -48.47 -19.73 -10.03
C MET A 17 -47.90 -18.44 -10.63
N ILE A 18 -46.96 -17.81 -9.90
CA ILE A 18 -46.10 -16.74 -10.46
C ILE A 18 -44.99 -17.43 -11.24
N ALA A 19 -45.09 -17.46 -12.54
CA ALA A 19 -44.02 -17.88 -13.43
C ALA A 19 -42.91 -16.79 -13.39
N PRO A 20 -41.63 -17.14 -13.16
CA PRO A 20 -40.54 -16.17 -13.32
C PRO A 20 -40.40 -15.86 -14.81
N THR A 21 -40.75 -14.66 -15.21
CA THR A 21 -40.35 -14.11 -16.52
C THR A 21 -38.83 -13.92 -16.49
N LEU A 22 -38.10 -14.86 -17.08
CA LEU A 22 -36.72 -14.69 -17.46
C LEU A 22 -36.66 -13.59 -18.52
N LEU A 23 -36.35 -12.38 -18.11
CA LEU A 23 -35.98 -11.30 -19.00
C LEU A 23 -34.62 -11.65 -19.58
N SER A 24 -34.57 -12.34 -20.70
CA SER A 24 -33.39 -12.54 -21.52
C SER A 24 -33.01 -11.17 -22.11
N ALA A 25 -32.12 -10.45 -21.43
CA ALA A 25 -31.43 -9.34 -22.05
C ALA A 25 -30.63 -9.91 -23.23
N GLN A 26 -31.06 -9.62 -24.45
CA GLN A 26 -30.24 -9.81 -25.64
C GLN A 26 -28.99 -8.92 -25.49
N VAL A 27 -27.89 -9.53 -25.13
CA VAL A 27 -26.57 -8.90 -25.26
C VAL A 27 -26.30 -8.87 -26.77
N ALA A 28 -26.26 -7.68 -27.32
CA ALA A 28 -25.76 -7.48 -28.69
C ALA A 28 -24.35 -8.06 -28.73
N ALA A 29 -24.12 -8.95 -29.71
CA ALA A 29 -22.79 -9.53 -29.93
C ALA A 29 -21.85 -8.43 -30.39
N GLU A 30 -21.08 -7.87 -29.48
CA GLU A 30 -19.91 -7.05 -29.81
C GLU A 30 -18.82 -7.97 -30.37
N GLY A 31 -18.08 -7.48 -31.37
CA GLY A 31 -17.05 -8.26 -32.07
C GLY A 31 -15.91 -8.74 -31.13
N PRO A 32 -15.12 -9.72 -31.56
CA PRO A 32 -14.06 -10.29 -30.74
C PRO A 32 -13.01 -9.21 -30.41
N GLY A 33 -12.99 -8.75 -29.14
CA GLY A 33 -11.98 -7.80 -28.61
C GLY A 33 -12.51 -6.67 -27.74
N THR A 34 -13.84 -6.47 -27.63
CA THR A 34 -14.41 -5.31 -26.90
C THR A 34 -15.35 -5.69 -25.75
N ALA A 35 -15.58 -6.96 -25.46
CA ALA A 35 -16.47 -7.36 -24.37
C ALA A 35 -15.90 -6.94 -23.02
N THR A 36 -16.68 -6.13 -22.30
CA THR A 36 -16.35 -5.71 -20.93
C THR A 36 -16.40 -6.90 -19.98
N VAL A 37 -15.32 -7.14 -19.24
CA VAL A 37 -15.19 -8.25 -18.30
C VAL A 37 -15.64 -7.79 -16.92
N ARG A 38 -16.72 -8.38 -16.41
CA ARG A 38 -17.21 -8.14 -15.06
C ARG A 38 -16.16 -8.57 -14.03
N VAL A 39 -15.91 -7.73 -13.02
CA VAL A 39 -15.01 -8.05 -11.92
C VAL A 39 -15.79 -8.67 -10.76
N THR A 40 -15.27 -9.80 -10.29
CA THR A 40 -15.75 -10.57 -9.13
C THR A 40 -14.57 -10.80 -8.17
N PRO A 41 -14.79 -11.29 -6.94
CA PRO A 41 -13.65 -11.65 -6.06
C PRO A 41 -12.66 -12.63 -6.70
N ASP A 42 -13.11 -13.49 -7.64
CA ASP A 42 -12.26 -14.52 -8.24
C ASP A 42 -11.20 -13.96 -9.19
N ASN A 43 -11.51 -12.87 -9.91
CA ASN A 43 -10.60 -12.22 -10.85
C ASN A 43 -10.13 -10.83 -10.39
N PHE A 44 -10.52 -10.40 -9.18
CA PHE A 44 -10.24 -9.07 -8.65
C PHE A 44 -8.74 -8.74 -8.60
N LYS A 45 -7.89 -9.67 -8.14
CA LYS A 45 -6.44 -9.43 -8.03
C LYS A 45 -5.84 -9.03 -9.39
N ARG A 46 -6.21 -9.74 -10.44
CA ARG A 46 -5.77 -9.43 -11.81
C ARG A 46 -6.31 -8.08 -12.27
N ALA A 47 -7.61 -7.85 -12.13
CA ALA A 47 -8.26 -6.60 -12.55
C ALA A 47 -7.69 -5.38 -11.80
N GLU A 48 -7.41 -5.50 -10.49
CA GLU A 48 -6.83 -4.42 -9.69
C GLU A 48 -5.35 -4.20 -10.04
N SER A 49 -4.61 -5.26 -10.35
CA SER A 49 -3.22 -5.14 -10.82
C SER A 49 -3.15 -4.44 -12.17
N ASP A 50 -3.95 -4.88 -13.14
CA ASP A 50 -4.01 -4.27 -14.47
C ASP A 50 -4.40 -2.79 -14.39
N TYR A 51 -5.36 -2.44 -13.52
CA TYR A 51 -5.75 -1.07 -13.27
C TYR A 51 -4.58 -0.23 -12.72
N ASN A 52 -3.82 -0.75 -11.74
CA ASN A 52 -2.68 -0.04 -11.17
C ASN A 52 -1.51 0.03 -12.15
N PHE A 53 -1.26 -1.02 -12.94
CA PHE A 53 -0.24 -1.02 -14.00
C PHE A 53 -0.60 -0.01 -15.08
N LYS A 54 -1.86 -0.01 -15.53
CA LYS A 54 -2.35 0.93 -16.53
C LYS A 54 -2.10 2.39 -16.14
N LYS A 55 -2.31 2.76 -14.88
CA LYS A 55 -2.00 4.12 -14.40
C LYS A 55 -0.54 4.50 -14.61
N LYS A 56 0.38 3.55 -14.42
CA LYS A 56 1.81 3.78 -14.64
C LYS A 56 2.14 3.83 -16.14
N VAL A 57 1.51 2.96 -16.92
CA VAL A 57 1.63 2.96 -18.39
C VAL A 57 1.13 4.28 -18.98
N ASP A 58 -0.06 4.75 -18.56
CA ASP A 58 -0.65 6.02 -19.01
C ASP A 58 0.23 7.23 -18.61
N ALA A 59 0.97 7.12 -17.50
CA ALA A 59 1.96 8.11 -17.07
C ALA A 59 3.32 7.97 -17.79
N GLY A 60 3.40 7.13 -18.82
CA GLY A 60 4.59 6.95 -19.65
C GLY A 60 5.68 6.06 -19.05
N MET A 61 5.33 5.19 -18.11
CA MET A 61 6.27 4.30 -17.39
C MET A 61 6.22 2.86 -17.90
N PHE A 62 5.92 2.65 -19.18
CA PHE A 62 5.96 1.36 -19.83
C PHE A 62 7.31 1.12 -20.53
N GLY A 63 7.98 -0.01 -20.23
CA GLY A 63 9.30 -0.37 -20.72
C GLY A 63 10.43 0.53 -20.19
N LYS A 64 10.14 1.43 -19.27
CA LYS A 64 11.10 2.35 -18.65
C LYS A 64 10.64 2.79 -17.26
N PHE A 65 11.57 3.34 -16.48
CA PHE A 65 11.25 3.91 -15.17
C PHE A 65 10.83 5.38 -15.27
N GLY A 66 9.79 5.74 -14.51
CA GLY A 66 9.50 7.09 -14.10
C GLY A 66 9.83 7.28 -12.61
N HIS A 67 10.10 8.50 -12.19
CA HIS A 67 10.60 8.79 -10.84
C HIS A 67 9.82 9.91 -10.19
N ASP A 68 9.39 9.70 -8.95
CA ASP A 68 8.93 10.78 -8.07
C ASP A 68 10.19 11.50 -7.57
N ARG A 69 10.40 12.74 -8.00
CA ARG A 69 11.62 13.50 -7.75
C ARG A 69 11.62 14.31 -6.47
N THR A 70 10.45 14.42 -5.84
CA THR A 70 10.26 15.12 -4.57
C THR A 70 9.46 14.24 -3.62
N PRO A 71 9.61 14.43 -2.30
CA PRO A 71 8.72 13.81 -1.32
C PRO A 71 7.26 14.15 -1.61
N ALA A 72 6.34 13.26 -1.21
CA ALA A 72 4.92 13.48 -1.39
C ALA A 72 4.47 14.87 -0.89
N SER A 73 3.66 15.58 -1.70
CA SER A 73 3.13 16.89 -1.34
C SER A 73 2.25 16.81 -0.09
N ILE A 74 2.33 17.83 0.77
CA ILE A 74 1.42 18.00 1.91
C ILE A 74 0.04 18.45 1.41
N ASP A 75 -0.01 19.31 0.38
CA ASP A 75 -1.25 19.90 -0.13
C ASP A 75 -2.06 18.94 -1.00
N LYS A 76 -1.42 17.94 -1.61
CA LYS A 76 -2.03 17.02 -2.58
C LYS A 76 -1.75 15.57 -2.21
N GLN A 77 -2.30 15.14 -1.08
CA GLN A 77 -2.13 13.78 -0.58
C GLN A 77 -3.15 12.85 -1.24
N MET A 78 -2.68 11.95 -2.10
CA MET A 78 -3.52 11.04 -2.88
C MET A 78 -3.99 9.82 -2.08
N VAL A 79 -3.31 9.50 -0.97
CA VAL A 79 -3.61 8.34 -0.12
C VAL A 79 -3.39 8.69 1.34
N VAL A 80 -4.15 8.05 2.22
CA VAL A 80 -3.96 8.13 3.67
C VAL A 80 -2.60 7.56 4.06
N ARG A 81 -1.98 8.12 5.11
CA ARG A 81 -0.69 7.66 5.67
C ARG A 81 0.42 7.58 4.63
N ILE A 82 0.44 8.55 3.69
CA ILE A 82 1.48 8.62 2.67
C ILE A 82 2.87 8.70 3.32
N ASN A 83 3.86 8.05 2.70
CA ASN A 83 5.25 8.07 3.16
C ASN A 83 6.02 9.23 2.52
N ARG A 84 6.82 9.94 3.31
CA ARG A 84 7.71 11.02 2.86
C ARG A 84 9.20 10.69 3.04
N ASP A 85 9.52 9.55 3.64
CA ASP A 85 10.92 9.15 3.91
C ASP A 85 11.60 8.50 2.68
N THR A 86 10.83 8.20 1.62
CA THR A 86 11.37 7.59 0.40
C THR A 86 10.77 8.22 -0.87
N LEU A 87 11.63 8.35 -1.89
CA LEU A 87 11.20 8.64 -3.26
C LEU A 87 10.91 7.33 -3.98
N PHE A 88 9.89 7.33 -4.83
CA PHE A 88 9.54 6.16 -5.61
C PHE A 88 10.07 6.26 -7.05
N SER A 89 10.40 5.10 -7.61
CA SER A 89 10.61 4.92 -9.04
C SER A 89 9.78 3.73 -9.48
N TRP A 90 9.03 3.87 -10.59
CA TRP A 90 8.07 2.87 -11.06
C TRP A 90 8.35 2.51 -12.50
N GLY A 91 8.17 1.25 -12.86
CA GLY A 91 8.18 0.79 -14.23
C GLY A 91 7.27 -0.42 -14.40
N VAL A 92 6.60 -0.52 -15.55
CA VAL A 92 5.81 -1.69 -15.97
C VAL A 92 6.46 -2.27 -17.21
N PHE A 93 6.62 -3.59 -17.24
CA PHE A 93 7.35 -4.29 -18.31
C PHE A 93 6.53 -5.47 -18.83
N ASP A 94 6.56 -5.67 -20.17
CA ASP A 94 6.04 -6.86 -20.85
C ASP A 94 7.14 -7.93 -20.90
N LEU A 95 6.92 -9.05 -20.24
CA LEU A 95 7.85 -10.17 -20.17
C LEU A 95 7.72 -11.17 -21.33
N SER A 96 7.07 -10.78 -22.44
CA SER A 96 7.18 -11.53 -23.71
C SER A 96 8.63 -11.63 -24.17
N GLN A 97 9.49 -10.70 -23.73
CA GLN A 97 10.95 -10.80 -23.76
C GLN A 97 11.50 -10.53 -22.34
N PRO A 98 12.59 -11.20 -21.94
CA PRO A 98 13.22 -10.93 -20.64
C PRO A 98 13.60 -9.46 -20.49
N VAL A 99 13.43 -8.92 -19.28
CA VAL A 99 13.95 -7.60 -18.91
C VAL A 99 15.02 -7.75 -17.84
N THR A 100 16.13 -7.03 -18.00
CA THR A 100 17.17 -6.90 -16.97
C THR A 100 17.03 -5.57 -16.28
N ILE A 101 16.71 -5.60 -14.99
CA ILE A 101 16.64 -4.41 -14.14
C ILE A 101 18.01 -4.20 -13.50
N VAL A 102 18.59 -3.01 -13.69
CA VAL A 102 19.84 -2.60 -13.05
C VAL A 102 19.51 -1.80 -11.79
N LYS A 103 19.80 -2.39 -10.64
CA LYS A 103 19.71 -1.72 -9.34
C LYS A 103 21.07 -1.12 -9.01
N PRO A 104 21.19 0.23 -8.89
CA PRO A 104 22.46 0.88 -8.63
C PRO A 104 22.99 0.58 -7.22
N ASP A 105 24.31 0.68 -7.06
CA ASP A 105 24.93 0.79 -5.74
C ASP A 105 24.56 2.16 -5.13
N THR A 106 24.03 2.14 -3.92
CA THR A 106 23.58 3.30 -3.16
C THR A 106 24.47 3.59 -1.96
N GLY A 107 25.56 2.82 -1.78
CA GLY A 107 26.41 2.87 -0.60
C GLY A 107 25.59 2.53 0.66
N LYS A 108 25.58 3.46 1.62
CA LYS A 108 24.85 3.29 2.90
C LYS A 108 23.36 3.73 2.82
N ARG A 109 22.92 4.33 1.71
CA ARG A 109 21.53 4.80 1.57
C ARG A 109 20.62 3.62 1.36
N PHE A 110 19.56 3.54 2.16
CA PHE A 110 18.53 2.52 1.96
C PHE A 110 17.87 2.68 0.57
N GLN A 111 17.82 1.58 -0.16
CA GLN A 111 16.99 1.45 -1.35
C GLN A 111 16.50 0.01 -1.46
N SER A 112 15.20 -0.17 -1.60
CA SER A 112 14.60 -1.45 -1.96
C SER A 112 14.09 -1.44 -3.39
N MET A 113 14.16 -2.60 -4.07
CA MET A 113 13.46 -2.90 -5.31
C MET A 113 12.43 -3.97 -5.02
N LEU A 114 11.16 -3.70 -5.31
CA LEU A 114 10.05 -4.63 -5.17
C LEU A 114 9.52 -4.98 -6.56
N VAL A 115 9.30 -6.27 -6.80
CA VAL A 115 8.79 -6.81 -8.07
C VAL A 115 7.44 -7.48 -7.79
N VAL A 116 6.38 -6.97 -8.40
CA VAL A 116 5.02 -7.46 -8.23
C VAL A 116 4.43 -7.91 -9.57
N ASN A 117 3.82 -9.09 -9.60
CA ASN A 117 3.18 -9.63 -10.78
C ASN A 117 1.71 -9.20 -10.92
N GLU A 118 1.04 -9.58 -12.03
CA GLU A 118 -0.37 -9.21 -12.28
C GLU A 118 -1.37 -9.87 -11.32
N ASP A 119 -0.98 -10.86 -10.53
CA ASP A 119 -1.82 -11.46 -9.49
C ASP A 119 -1.52 -10.88 -8.10
N HIS A 120 -0.79 -9.75 -8.08
CA HIS A 120 -0.36 -9.02 -6.89
C HIS A 120 0.61 -9.78 -5.98
N TYR A 121 1.21 -10.89 -6.43
CA TYR A 121 2.26 -11.56 -5.66
C TYR A 121 3.58 -10.81 -5.75
N ILE A 122 4.25 -10.66 -4.61
CA ILE A 122 5.58 -10.06 -4.54
C ILE A 122 6.60 -11.16 -4.85
N LYS A 123 7.15 -11.10 -6.07
CA LYS A 123 8.04 -12.14 -6.58
C LYS A 123 9.49 -11.96 -6.16
N LEU A 124 9.87 -10.73 -5.80
CA LEU A 124 11.22 -10.41 -5.38
C LEU A 124 11.22 -9.10 -4.60
N ILE A 125 11.99 -9.04 -3.52
CA ILE A 125 12.48 -7.79 -2.92
C ILE A 125 14.00 -7.86 -2.88
N ALA A 126 14.67 -6.84 -3.44
CA ALA A 126 16.12 -6.79 -3.49
C ALA A 126 16.66 -5.51 -2.86
N TYR A 127 17.72 -5.68 -2.07
CA TYR A 127 18.43 -4.57 -1.40
C TYR A 127 19.82 -4.36 -2.00
N ASP A 128 20.48 -5.43 -2.42
CA ASP A 128 21.83 -5.38 -2.97
C ASP A 128 21.84 -4.77 -4.38
N PRO A 129 22.92 -4.06 -4.77
CA PRO A 129 23.10 -3.61 -6.13
C PRO A 129 23.33 -4.80 -7.07
N GLY A 130 22.95 -4.66 -8.34
CA GLY A 130 23.18 -5.71 -9.33
C GLY A 130 22.21 -5.68 -10.50
N GLU A 131 22.33 -6.68 -11.34
CA GLU A 131 21.45 -6.93 -12.48
C GLU A 131 20.48 -8.07 -12.16
N TYR A 132 19.20 -7.82 -12.30
CA TYR A 132 18.11 -8.74 -11.97
C TYR A 132 17.34 -9.08 -13.27
N VAL A 133 17.47 -10.31 -13.74
CA VAL A 133 16.78 -10.78 -14.95
C VAL A 133 15.40 -11.30 -14.56
N LEU A 134 14.36 -10.63 -15.05
CA LEU A 134 12.97 -10.99 -14.90
C LEU A 134 12.48 -11.65 -16.19
N THR A 135 11.89 -12.84 -16.07
CA THR A 135 11.30 -13.60 -17.18
C THR A 135 9.85 -13.95 -16.81
N GLN A 136 9.01 -14.15 -17.81
CA GLN A 136 7.63 -14.56 -17.58
C GLN A 136 7.54 -15.87 -16.76
N GLU A 137 8.45 -16.81 -17.01
CA GLU A 137 8.54 -18.07 -16.26
C GLU A 137 8.75 -17.84 -14.74
N LYS A 138 9.71 -16.97 -14.38
CA LYS A 138 10.03 -16.67 -12.97
C LYS A 138 8.94 -15.83 -12.29
N ILE A 139 8.33 -14.91 -13.03
CA ILE A 139 7.34 -13.98 -12.50
C ILE A 139 5.93 -14.58 -12.47
N GLY A 140 5.64 -15.48 -13.41
CA GLY A 140 4.37 -16.20 -13.51
C GLY A 140 3.28 -15.45 -14.28
N THR A 141 3.53 -14.21 -14.75
CA THR A 141 2.60 -13.40 -15.54
C THR A 141 3.33 -12.67 -16.67
N ARG A 142 2.56 -12.22 -17.69
CA ARG A 142 3.11 -11.48 -18.83
C ARG A 142 3.64 -10.11 -18.40
N TYR A 143 2.87 -9.38 -17.59
CA TYR A 143 3.29 -8.07 -17.11
C TYR A 143 3.81 -8.12 -15.69
N VAL A 144 4.72 -7.20 -15.39
CA VAL A 144 5.32 -7.03 -14.08
C VAL A 144 5.49 -5.55 -13.77
N GLN A 145 5.19 -5.14 -12.55
CA GLN A 145 5.57 -3.82 -12.06
C GLN A 145 6.81 -3.93 -11.16
N VAL A 146 7.77 -3.05 -11.40
CA VAL A 146 8.95 -2.89 -10.55
C VAL A 146 8.88 -1.54 -9.86
N ALA A 147 9.03 -1.52 -8.55
CA ALA A 147 8.99 -0.32 -7.74
C ALA A 147 10.27 -0.21 -6.89
N PHE A 148 10.91 0.95 -6.94
CA PHE A 148 12.01 1.28 -6.02
C PHE A 148 11.53 2.25 -4.95
N ARG A 149 12.02 2.08 -3.74
CA ARG A 149 11.94 3.06 -2.65
C ARG A 149 13.35 3.49 -2.30
N THR A 150 13.69 4.76 -2.58
CA THR A 150 15.00 5.35 -2.29
C THR A 150 14.84 6.30 -1.12
N PHE A 151 15.54 6.04 0.00
CA PHE A 151 15.53 6.90 1.18
C PHE A 151 15.93 8.33 0.82
N VAL A 152 15.27 9.31 1.45
CA VAL A 152 15.55 10.72 1.30
C VAL A 152 15.31 11.45 2.63
N ASP A 153 16.16 12.43 2.94
CA ASP A 153 15.84 13.46 3.93
C ASP A 153 15.00 14.56 3.27
N PRO A 154 13.69 14.64 3.55
CA PRO A 154 12.80 15.62 2.90
C PRO A 154 13.14 17.09 3.27
N SER A 155 13.95 17.32 4.29
CA SER A 155 14.36 18.64 4.75
C SER A 155 15.68 19.11 4.14
N SER A 156 16.43 18.24 3.44
CA SER A 156 17.75 18.53 2.86
C SER A 156 17.70 18.56 1.33
N PRO A 157 17.83 19.75 0.70
CA PRO A 157 17.91 19.86 -0.76
C PRO A 157 19.10 19.09 -1.36
N ASP A 158 20.24 19.03 -0.66
CA ASP A 158 21.42 18.30 -1.12
C ASP A 158 21.18 16.79 -1.08
N ASP A 159 20.52 16.29 -0.03
CA ASP A 159 20.15 14.89 0.07
C ASP A 159 19.12 14.49 -0.99
N LEU A 160 18.15 15.37 -1.28
CA LEU A 160 17.19 15.19 -2.36
C LEU A 160 17.90 15.08 -3.72
N LYS A 161 18.88 15.96 -3.99
CA LYS A 161 19.70 15.90 -5.20
C LYS A 161 20.49 14.58 -5.29
N ALA A 162 21.07 14.13 -4.19
CA ALA A 162 21.80 12.87 -4.12
C ALA A 162 20.88 11.66 -4.34
N ALA A 163 19.67 11.67 -3.77
CA ALA A 163 18.67 10.62 -3.99
C ALA A 163 18.20 10.57 -5.45
N ASN A 164 17.97 11.74 -6.07
CA ASN A 164 17.62 11.84 -7.49
C ASN A 164 18.74 11.30 -8.41
N ALA A 165 20.00 11.60 -8.12
CA ALA A 165 21.13 11.05 -8.85
C ALA A 165 21.23 9.51 -8.77
N ILE A 166 20.77 8.92 -7.67
CA ILE A 166 20.64 7.46 -7.54
C ILE A 166 19.49 6.95 -8.41
N GLN A 167 18.34 7.63 -8.39
CA GLN A 167 17.21 7.25 -9.25
C GLN A 167 17.60 7.25 -10.74
N ASP A 168 18.42 8.22 -11.19
CA ASP A 168 18.90 8.32 -12.58
C ASP A 168 19.74 7.11 -13.03
N ARG A 169 20.30 6.35 -12.10
CA ARG A 169 21.08 5.14 -12.37
C ARG A 169 20.25 3.85 -12.37
N ILE A 170 18.96 3.94 -12.08
CA ILE A 170 18.04 2.80 -12.21
C ILE A 170 17.73 2.60 -13.69
N LEU A 171 18.08 1.43 -14.25
CA LEU A 171 17.91 1.17 -15.68
C LEU A 171 17.11 -0.12 -15.90
N ALA A 172 16.45 -0.18 -17.05
CA ALA A 172 15.88 -1.40 -17.60
C ALA A 172 16.50 -1.66 -18.98
N LYS A 173 16.92 -2.90 -19.23
CA LYS A 173 17.49 -3.36 -20.50
C LYS A 173 16.57 -4.46 -21.03
N GLN A 174 15.98 -4.24 -22.20
CA GLN A 174 15.08 -5.18 -22.84
C GLN A 174 15.24 -5.08 -24.37
N SER A 175 15.21 -6.22 -25.07
CA SER A 175 15.34 -6.26 -26.54
C SER A 175 14.12 -5.70 -27.27
N SER A 176 12.94 -5.78 -26.64
CA SER A 176 11.68 -5.21 -27.13
C SER A 176 10.82 -4.80 -25.94
N VAL A 177 10.22 -3.62 -26.01
CA VAL A 177 9.31 -3.11 -24.97
C VAL A 177 7.98 -3.88 -24.96
N GLY A 178 7.57 -4.44 -26.11
CA GLY A 178 6.27 -5.11 -26.25
C GLY A 178 5.09 -4.14 -26.29
N SER A 179 3.92 -4.61 -25.91
CA SER A 179 2.65 -3.86 -25.85
C SER A 179 1.93 -4.12 -24.55
N PHE A 180 1.15 -3.13 -24.05
CA PHE A 180 0.33 -3.29 -22.88
C PHE A 180 -1.13 -3.53 -23.28
N GLU A 181 -1.55 -4.77 -23.19
CA GLU A 181 -2.87 -5.26 -23.62
C GLU A 181 -3.49 -6.03 -22.46
N THR A 182 -4.54 -5.48 -21.87
CA THR A 182 -5.28 -6.09 -20.78
C THR A 182 -6.75 -6.23 -21.14
N PRO A 183 -7.51 -7.14 -20.52
CA PRO A 183 -8.95 -7.20 -20.68
C PRO A 183 -9.59 -5.84 -20.39
N HIS A 184 -10.69 -5.54 -21.06
CA HIS A 184 -11.51 -4.38 -20.74
C HIS A 184 -12.32 -4.66 -19.47
N TRP A 185 -11.72 -4.38 -18.30
CA TRP A 185 -12.35 -4.61 -17.00
C TRP A 185 -13.50 -3.64 -16.74
N ASP A 186 -14.57 -4.13 -16.11
CA ASP A 186 -15.69 -3.29 -15.64
C ASP A 186 -15.30 -2.55 -14.34
N ASP A 187 -14.90 -1.30 -14.46
CA ASP A 187 -14.49 -0.47 -13.33
C ASP A 187 -15.54 -0.33 -12.22
N PRO A 188 -16.85 -0.13 -12.47
CA PRO A 188 -17.86 -0.09 -11.43
C PRO A 188 -17.90 -1.35 -10.56
N THR A 189 -17.79 -2.55 -11.15
CA THR A 189 -17.76 -3.79 -10.37
C THR A 189 -16.44 -3.99 -9.68
N ARG A 190 -15.28 -3.60 -10.29
CA ARG A 190 -13.97 -3.59 -9.63
C ARG A 190 -13.99 -2.73 -8.36
N GLU A 191 -14.53 -1.50 -8.45
CA GLU A 191 -14.66 -0.62 -7.29
C GLU A 191 -15.59 -1.17 -6.21
N THR A 192 -16.69 -1.82 -6.61
CA THR A 192 -17.62 -2.45 -5.67
C THR A 192 -16.93 -3.56 -4.87
N VAL A 193 -16.16 -4.43 -5.55
CA VAL A 193 -15.36 -5.48 -4.89
C VAL A 193 -14.31 -4.85 -3.98
N ALA A 194 -13.57 -3.83 -4.47
CA ALA A 194 -12.55 -3.14 -3.67
C ALA A 194 -13.12 -2.52 -2.39
N LYS A 195 -14.30 -1.87 -2.45
CA LYS A 195 -14.98 -1.30 -1.27
C LYS A 195 -15.35 -2.39 -0.26
N GLY A 196 -15.90 -3.51 -0.71
CA GLY A 196 -16.24 -4.64 0.16
C GLY A 196 -14.99 -5.22 0.86
N LEU A 197 -13.91 -5.42 0.12
CA LEU A 197 -12.64 -5.93 0.65
C LEU A 197 -11.98 -4.96 1.65
N LYS A 198 -12.01 -3.64 1.38
CA LYS A 198 -11.51 -2.62 2.32
C LYS A 198 -12.33 -2.60 3.61
N LEU A 199 -13.65 -2.78 3.52
CA LEU A 199 -14.51 -2.89 4.71
C LEU A 199 -14.15 -4.14 5.54
N MET A 200 -13.94 -5.29 4.90
CA MET A 200 -13.43 -6.47 5.60
C MET A 200 -12.05 -6.22 6.21
N GLY A 201 -11.15 -5.54 5.49
CA GLY A 201 -9.82 -5.18 5.96
C GLY A 201 -9.81 -4.31 7.22
N SER A 202 -10.82 -3.44 7.42
CA SER A 202 -10.93 -2.60 8.62
C SER A 202 -11.14 -3.40 9.92
N THR A 203 -11.53 -4.68 9.83
CA THR A 203 -11.70 -5.59 10.98
C THR A 203 -10.41 -6.34 11.34
N LEU A 204 -9.37 -6.25 10.52
CA LEU A 204 -8.12 -6.98 10.74
C LEU A 204 -7.19 -6.17 11.66
N PRO A 205 -6.53 -6.83 12.63
CA PRO A 205 -5.65 -6.16 13.58
C PRO A 205 -4.31 -5.73 12.97
N ASP A 206 -3.91 -6.36 11.86
CA ASP A 206 -2.62 -6.15 11.21
C ASP A 206 -2.64 -6.53 9.72
N SER A 207 -1.54 -6.27 9.03
CA SER A 207 -1.34 -6.61 7.61
C SER A 207 -0.52 -7.90 7.40
N LYS A 208 -0.32 -8.73 8.41
CA LYS A 208 0.45 -9.97 8.30
C LYS A 208 -0.14 -10.88 7.23
N ARG A 209 0.72 -11.48 6.43
CA ARG A 209 0.37 -12.40 5.34
C ARG A 209 -0.57 -11.81 4.27
N MET A 210 -0.64 -10.46 4.16
CA MET A 210 -1.33 -9.79 3.06
C MET A 210 -0.47 -9.70 1.80
N PHE A 211 0.85 -9.57 1.97
CA PHE A 211 1.83 -9.33 0.91
C PHE A 211 2.94 -10.38 0.96
N GLY A 212 3.39 -10.84 -0.18
CA GLY A 212 4.40 -11.88 -0.32
C GLY A 212 4.21 -12.71 -1.58
N ASP A 213 4.99 -13.78 -1.73
CA ASP A 213 4.76 -14.76 -2.79
C ASP A 213 3.64 -15.75 -2.39
N VAL A 214 3.25 -16.62 -3.30
CA VAL A 214 2.12 -17.59 -3.16
C VAL A 214 2.19 -18.38 -1.84
N GLY A 215 3.39 -18.80 -1.42
CA GLY A 215 3.58 -19.56 -0.18
C GLY A 215 3.53 -18.74 1.11
N ASP A 216 3.68 -17.41 1.02
CA ASP A 216 3.84 -16.53 2.17
C ASP A 216 2.51 -15.92 2.63
N VAL A 217 1.55 -15.81 1.73
CA VAL A 217 0.29 -15.10 1.97
C VAL A 217 -0.84 -16.03 2.44
N ASP A 218 -1.81 -15.45 3.15
CA ASP A 218 -3.12 -16.05 3.33
C ASP A 218 -4.04 -15.58 2.20
N THR A 219 -4.78 -16.48 1.58
CA THR A 219 -5.58 -16.19 0.37
C THR A 219 -6.59 -15.06 0.59
N VAL A 220 -7.28 -15.05 1.74
CA VAL A 220 -8.28 -14.01 2.04
C VAL A 220 -7.59 -12.70 2.39
N ARG A 221 -6.53 -12.76 3.22
CA ARG A 221 -5.75 -11.56 3.57
C ARG A 221 -5.05 -10.96 2.36
N HIS A 222 -4.54 -11.77 1.45
CA HIS A 222 -3.92 -11.29 0.20
C HIS A 222 -4.93 -10.58 -0.71
N LEU A 223 -6.14 -11.13 -0.85
CA LEU A 223 -7.22 -10.48 -1.60
C LEU A 223 -7.59 -9.12 -0.98
N ILE A 224 -7.71 -9.05 0.35
CA ILE A 224 -7.94 -7.80 1.08
C ILE A 224 -6.75 -6.84 0.89
N GLY A 225 -5.52 -7.33 1.01
CA GLY A 225 -4.29 -6.56 0.82
C GLY A 225 -4.20 -5.93 -0.57
N THR A 226 -4.62 -6.66 -1.60
CA THR A 226 -4.68 -6.14 -2.98
C THR A 226 -5.57 -4.89 -3.09
N ALA A 227 -6.71 -4.88 -2.40
CA ALA A 227 -7.62 -3.74 -2.40
C ALA A 227 -7.14 -2.59 -1.49
N ALA A 228 -6.55 -2.90 -0.33
CA ALA A 228 -6.27 -1.94 0.72
C ALA A 228 -4.87 -1.29 0.60
N GLY A 229 -3.90 -1.97 -0.06
CA GLY A 229 -2.51 -1.51 -0.09
C GLY A 229 -1.70 -2.10 -1.24
N PHE A 230 -2.12 -1.84 -2.48
CA PHE A 230 -1.45 -2.36 -3.68
C PHE A 230 0.06 -2.07 -3.67
N GLY A 231 0.88 -3.12 -3.87
CA GLY A 231 2.34 -3.03 -3.83
C GLY A 231 2.92 -2.85 -2.41
N GLY A 232 2.16 -3.28 -1.38
CA GLY A 232 2.63 -3.32 0.00
C GLY A 232 3.81 -4.27 0.20
N ASN A 233 4.63 -3.99 1.22
CA ASN A 233 5.74 -4.88 1.56
C ASN A 233 5.24 -6.06 2.43
N PRO A 234 5.81 -7.27 2.28
CA PRO A 234 5.70 -8.33 3.27
C PRO A 234 6.18 -7.86 4.65
N GLU A 235 5.66 -8.47 5.71
CA GLU A 235 6.10 -8.15 7.08
C GLU A 235 7.60 -8.39 7.33
N THR A 236 8.22 -9.30 6.58
CA THR A 236 9.66 -9.54 6.60
C THR A 236 10.48 -8.34 6.12
N ASP A 237 9.87 -7.43 5.35
CA ASP A 237 10.52 -6.30 4.71
C ASP A 237 10.07 -4.95 5.28
N ALA A 238 8.83 -4.86 5.78
CA ALA A 238 8.39 -3.70 6.53
C ALA A 238 7.24 -4.02 7.50
N VAL A 239 7.38 -3.54 8.74
CA VAL A 239 6.31 -3.59 9.75
C VAL A 239 5.81 -2.18 10.00
N TYR A 240 4.49 -2.02 10.07
CA TYR A 240 3.80 -0.77 10.31
C TYR A 240 3.03 -0.83 11.63
N VAL A 241 3.36 0.07 12.57
CA VAL A 241 2.70 0.17 13.88
C VAL A 241 1.92 1.48 13.91
N ASN A 242 0.60 1.38 13.84
CA ASN A 242 -0.28 2.55 13.97
C ASN A 242 -0.64 2.75 15.43
N VAL A 243 -0.42 3.95 15.95
CA VAL A 243 -0.70 4.30 17.35
C VAL A 243 -1.66 5.49 17.41
N PHE A 244 -2.71 5.32 18.16
CA PHE A 244 -3.72 6.34 18.47
C PHE A 244 -3.62 6.70 19.95
N PRO A 245 -2.95 7.80 20.31
CA PRO A 245 -2.81 8.21 21.71
C PRO A 245 -4.16 8.41 22.38
N LYS A 246 -4.27 8.03 23.66
CA LYS A 246 -5.54 8.14 24.42
C LYS A 246 -6.01 9.60 24.58
N LEU A 247 -5.08 10.52 24.76
CA LEU A 247 -5.33 11.96 24.86
C LEU A 247 -4.84 12.63 23.58
N ASN A 248 -5.54 12.40 22.48
CA ASN A 248 -5.22 12.99 21.17
C ASN A 248 -6.02 14.28 20.91
N ASP A 249 -6.13 15.12 21.94
CA ASP A 249 -6.87 16.39 21.92
C ASP A 249 -6.18 17.51 21.13
N GLY A 250 -4.93 17.31 20.70
CA GLY A 250 -4.10 18.29 20.00
C GLY A 250 -3.36 19.27 20.93
N ASN A 251 -3.55 19.18 22.24
CA ASN A 251 -2.94 20.06 23.24
C ASN A 251 -2.02 19.31 24.20
N THR A 252 -2.40 18.10 24.60
CA THR A 252 -1.59 17.26 25.48
C THR A 252 -0.33 16.86 24.77
N ALA A 253 0.83 17.32 25.27
CA ALA A 253 2.15 16.97 24.73
C ALA A 253 2.49 15.51 25.05
N TYR A 254 3.20 14.85 24.13
CA TYR A 254 3.69 13.49 24.27
C TYR A 254 5.18 13.42 23.97
N VAL A 255 5.85 12.43 24.55
CA VAL A 255 7.23 12.12 24.27
C VAL A 255 7.38 10.65 23.92
N LEU A 256 8.18 10.37 22.89
CA LEU A 256 8.57 9.03 22.46
C LEU A 256 10.09 8.92 22.50
N LYS A 257 10.60 8.06 23.37
CA LYS A 257 12.04 7.75 23.42
C LYS A 257 12.32 6.40 22.81
N VAL A 258 13.18 6.36 21.79
CA VAL A 258 13.49 5.17 21.00
C VAL A 258 14.98 4.90 21.02
N LYS A 259 15.38 3.65 21.26
CA LYS A 259 16.78 3.22 21.26
C LYS A 259 16.89 1.78 20.78
N ASN A 260 17.98 1.48 20.04
CA ASN A 260 18.33 0.12 19.63
C ASN A 260 17.19 -0.63 18.90
N VAL A 261 16.53 0.03 17.94
CA VAL A 261 15.49 -0.61 17.12
C VAL A 261 16.13 -1.72 16.27
N PRO A 262 15.66 -2.98 16.36
CA PRO A 262 16.28 -4.08 15.65
C PRO A 262 15.81 -4.15 14.19
N VAL A 263 16.31 -3.23 13.35
CA VAL A 263 16.10 -3.18 11.91
C VAL A 263 17.44 -3.13 11.17
N ASP A 264 17.50 -3.73 9.97
CA ASP A 264 18.65 -3.66 9.08
C ASP A 264 18.52 -2.54 8.03
N GLY A 265 17.30 -1.98 7.88
CA GLY A 265 17.04 -0.81 7.08
C GLY A 265 17.06 0.47 7.90
N PHE A 266 15.95 1.13 8.00
CA PHE A 266 15.73 2.29 8.86
C PHE A 266 14.35 2.20 9.53
N TRP A 267 14.11 3.04 10.53
CA TRP A 267 12.77 3.25 11.07
C TRP A 267 12.38 4.72 10.99
N SER A 268 11.09 4.96 10.90
CA SER A 268 10.53 6.32 10.93
C SER A 268 9.26 6.39 11.73
N VAL A 269 8.94 7.59 12.22
CA VAL A 269 7.66 7.94 12.85
C VAL A 269 7.08 9.12 12.12
N SER A 270 5.89 8.96 11.56
CA SER A 270 5.15 10.01 10.86
C SER A 270 3.86 10.32 11.59
N VAL A 271 3.54 11.61 11.77
CA VAL A 271 2.33 12.07 12.45
C VAL A 271 1.27 12.46 11.43
N TYR A 272 0.02 12.08 11.71
CA TYR A 272 -1.14 12.37 10.86
C TYR A 272 -2.27 12.95 11.71
N ASN A 273 -3.17 13.68 11.07
CA ASN A 273 -4.42 14.12 11.67
C ASN A 273 -5.42 12.98 11.85
N GLY A 274 -6.62 13.27 12.36
CA GLY A 274 -7.66 12.27 12.61
C GLY A 274 -8.08 11.46 11.39
N ASP A 275 -7.95 12.02 10.19
CA ASP A 275 -8.32 11.40 8.92
C ASP A 275 -7.15 10.62 8.28
N GLY A 276 -5.95 10.68 8.88
CA GLY A 276 -4.77 9.97 8.41
C GLY A 276 -3.94 10.73 7.38
N TYR A 277 -4.09 12.05 7.29
CA TYR A 277 -3.31 12.91 6.41
C TYR A 277 -2.31 13.76 7.20
N PHE A 278 -1.21 14.13 6.56
CA PHE A 278 -0.35 15.18 7.10
C PHE A 278 -1.11 16.51 7.15
N GLU A 279 -0.81 17.32 8.15
CA GLU A 279 -1.36 18.65 8.30
C GLU A 279 -0.24 19.68 8.31
N GLU A 280 -0.37 20.72 7.50
CA GLU A 280 0.63 21.77 7.39
C GLU A 280 0.88 22.40 8.77
N ASN A 281 2.15 22.64 9.08
CA ASN A 281 2.54 23.21 10.36
C ASN A 281 3.78 24.14 10.22
N ALA A 282 3.89 25.10 11.12
CA ALA A 282 4.94 26.12 11.10
C ALA A 282 6.36 25.56 11.21
N ALA A 283 6.54 24.38 11.80
CA ALA A 283 7.83 23.72 11.91
C ALA A 283 8.23 22.98 10.63
N ASN A 284 7.30 22.82 9.66
CA ASN A 284 7.46 22.01 8.46
C ASN A 284 8.00 20.58 8.78
N ALA A 285 7.64 20.06 9.96
CA ALA A 285 8.09 18.77 10.47
C ALA A 285 6.90 17.80 10.55
N TYR A 286 7.01 16.68 9.86
CA TYR A 286 5.93 15.70 9.69
C TYR A 286 6.35 14.29 10.09
N SER A 287 7.65 14.02 10.02
CA SER A 287 8.22 12.72 10.35
C SER A 287 9.65 12.88 10.87
N PHE A 288 10.08 11.92 11.71
CA PHE A 288 11.47 11.72 12.08
C PHE A 288 11.85 10.25 11.91
N ASN A 289 13.13 10.02 11.61
CA ASN A 289 13.69 8.69 11.43
C ASN A 289 15.08 8.60 12.07
N ASN A 290 15.65 7.39 12.14
CA ASN A 290 16.94 7.18 12.78
C ASN A 290 18.15 7.80 12.05
N VAL A 291 17.95 8.30 10.82
CA VAL A 291 18.98 8.94 9.99
C VAL A 291 18.97 10.46 10.19
N THR A 292 17.78 11.07 10.17
CA THR A 292 17.59 12.54 10.18
C THR A 292 17.37 13.12 11.57
N ALA A 293 16.87 12.33 12.53
CA ALA A 293 16.58 12.79 13.87
C ALA A 293 17.87 13.09 14.67
N LYS A 294 17.82 14.16 15.48
CA LYS A 294 18.89 14.47 16.45
C LYS A 294 18.90 13.41 17.55
N LYS A 295 20.08 12.83 17.78
CA LYS A 295 20.30 11.84 18.85
C LYS A 295 20.58 12.52 20.17
N ASP A 296 20.12 11.92 21.24
CA ASP A 296 20.48 12.26 22.61
C ASP A 296 21.91 11.79 22.94
N SER A 297 22.48 12.27 24.06
CA SER A 297 23.83 11.92 24.48
C SER A 297 24.03 10.42 24.74
N ASP A 298 22.98 9.69 25.10
CA ASP A 298 23.00 8.23 25.31
C ASP A 298 22.76 7.42 24.00
N GLY A 299 22.66 8.12 22.85
CA GLY A 299 22.40 7.53 21.54
C GLY A 299 20.93 7.17 21.27
N SER A 300 20.01 7.45 22.19
CA SER A 300 18.57 7.38 21.94
C SER A 300 18.11 8.53 21.05
N ILE A 301 16.87 8.42 20.55
CA ILE A 301 16.17 9.50 19.84
C ILE A 301 14.91 9.79 20.63
N THR A 302 14.75 11.05 21.04
CA THR A 302 13.54 11.54 21.67
C THR A 302 12.77 12.38 20.67
N ILE A 303 11.52 12.02 20.40
CA ILE A 303 10.58 12.76 19.55
C ILE A 303 9.54 13.41 20.46
N HIS A 304 9.29 14.71 20.23
CA HIS A 304 8.32 15.51 20.98
C HIS A 304 7.11 15.78 20.09
N PHE A 305 5.94 15.37 20.56
CA PHE A 305 4.65 15.60 19.88
C PHE A 305 3.90 16.71 20.63
N GLY A 306 3.78 17.88 20.02
CA GLY A 306 3.22 19.06 20.68
C GLY A 306 4.11 19.63 21.78
N GLY A 307 3.59 20.54 22.57
CA GLY A 307 4.33 21.24 23.62
C GLY A 307 5.24 22.35 23.06
N ASP A 308 6.45 22.46 23.59
CA ASP A 308 7.42 23.51 23.20
C ASP A 308 8.04 23.23 21.81
N PRO A 309 7.80 24.08 20.80
CA PRO A 309 8.33 23.90 19.44
C PRO A 309 9.85 24.08 19.33
N GLN A 310 10.52 24.56 20.37
CA GLN A 310 11.99 24.68 20.41
C GLN A 310 12.69 23.36 20.75
N GLN A 311 11.94 22.34 21.15
CA GLN A 311 12.50 21.02 21.48
C GLN A 311 13.04 20.33 20.21
N SER A 312 14.14 19.58 20.37
CA SER A 312 14.67 18.77 19.26
C SER A 312 13.65 17.71 18.82
N ASN A 313 13.61 17.42 17.52
CA ASN A 313 12.70 16.43 16.94
C ASN A 313 11.22 16.71 17.30
N TYR A 314 10.84 17.98 17.28
CA TYR A 314 9.46 18.41 17.54
C TYR A 314 8.57 18.16 16.31
N ILE A 315 7.37 17.63 16.54
CA ILE A 315 6.28 17.54 15.54
C ILE A 315 5.02 18.16 16.15
N ALA A 316 4.40 19.09 15.42
CA ALA A 316 3.11 19.64 15.81
C ALA A 316 2.02 18.56 15.77
N ILE A 317 1.05 18.66 16.68
CA ILE A 317 -0.09 17.76 16.76
C ILE A 317 -1.39 18.55 16.68
N THR A 318 -2.45 17.91 16.19
CA THR A 318 -3.79 18.46 16.07
C THR A 318 -4.80 17.53 16.70
N LYS A 319 -6.03 17.99 16.89
CA LYS A 319 -7.09 17.14 17.47
C LYS A 319 -7.30 15.87 16.62
N GLY A 320 -7.33 14.73 17.27
CA GLY A 320 -7.47 13.41 16.62
C GLY A 320 -6.16 12.85 16.07
N TRP A 321 -5.02 13.49 16.33
CA TRP A 321 -3.73 13.04 15.81
C TRP A 321 -3.43 11.59 16.16
N ASN A 322 -2.66 10.99 15.30
CA ASN A 322 -2.13 9.64 15.46
C ASN A 322 -0.79 9.55 14.74
N TYR A 323 -0.03 8.48 14.98
CA TYR A 323 1.22 8.30 14.28
C TYR A 323 1.40 6.86 13.79
N THR A 324 2.23 6.71 12.76
CA THR A 324 2.66 5.41 12.25
C THR A 324 4.18 5.30 12.42
N ALA A 325 4.62 4.28 13.16
CA ALA A 325 6.01 3.85 13.12
C ALA A 325 6.19 2.85 11.98
N ARG A 326 7.20 3.06 11.13
CA ARG A 326 7.59 2.18 10.02
C ARG A 326 8.96 1.58 10.32
N LEU A 327 9.05 0.26 10.25
CA LEU A 327 10.25 -0.52 10.59
C LEU A 327 10.66 -1.28 9.32
N TYR A 328 11.68 -0.78 8.60
CA TYR A 328 12.14 -1.38 7.34
C TYR A 328 13.24 -2.39 7.58
N ARG A 329 13.15 -3.56 6.96
CA ARG A 329 13.99 -4.74 7.19
C ARG A 329 14.02 -5.11 8.68
N PRO A 330 12.84 -5.40 9.28
CA PRO A 330 12.75 -5.75 10.69
C PRO A 330 13.49 -7.06 10.95
N ARG A 331 14.20 -7.12 12.07
CA ARG A 331 14.83 -8.35 12.53
C ARG A 331 13.83 -9.24 13.24
N LYS A 332 14.27 -10.47 13.54
CA LYS A 332 13.45 -11.51 14.14
C LYS A 332 12.70 -11.04 15.39
N GLU A 333 13.34 -10.23 16.23
CA GLU A 333 12.77 -9.74 17.49
C GLU A 333 11.50 -8.90 17.30
N ILE A 334 11.38 -8.19 16.17
CA ILE A 334 10.15 -7.47 15.80
C ILE A 334 9.12 -8.47 15.27
N LEU A 335 9.55 -9.41 14.42
CA LEU A 335 8.66 -10.34 13.73
C LEU A 335 7.99 -11.34 14.69
N ASP A 336 8.73 -11.83 15.70
CA ASP A 336 8.22 -12.76 16.70
C ASP A 336 7.58 -12.06 17.92
N GLY A 337 7.67 -10.69 17.98
CA GLY A 337 7.05 -9.88 19.02
C GLY A 337 7.81 -9.83 20.34
N SER A 338 9.02 -10.39 20.42
CA SER A 338 9.88 -10.30 21.60
C SER A 338 10.40 -8.86 21.83
N TRP A 339 10.46 -8.06 20.78
CA TRP A 339 10.67 -6.62 20.86
C TRP A 339 9.49 -5.86 20.26
N LYS A 340 9.01 -4.84 20.97
CA LYS A 340 7.91 -3.97 20.52
C LYS A 340 8.41 -2.54 20.42
N PHE A 341 7.97 -1.85 19.36
CA PHE A 341 8.22 -0.42 19.24
C PHE A 341 7.58 0.32 20.42
N PRO A 342 8.31 1.20 21.12
CA PRO A 342 7.74 1.91 22.28
C PRO A 342 6.61 2.83 21.86
N GLU A 343 5.67 3.05 22.76
CA GLU A 343 4.58 4.01 22.56
C GLU A 343 4.90 5.36 23.20
N ALA A 344 4.46 6.44 22.56
CA ALA A 344 4.57 7.78 23.09
C ALA A 344 3.78 7.88 24.42
N GLN A 345 4.38 8.60 25.40
CA GLN A 345 3.80 8.82 26.72
C GLN A 345 3.43 10.30 26.90
N PRO A 346 2.29 10.62 27.53
CA PRO A 346 1.93 12.01 27.79
C PRO A 346 2.95 12.65 28.75
N VAL A 347 3.32 13.89 28.45
CA VAL A 347 4.13 14.71 29.36
C VAL A 347 3.23 15.17 30.50
N ARG A 348 3.65 14.90 31.75
CA ARG A 348 2.93 15.28 32.96
C ARG A 348 3.30 16.69 33.40
#